data_482b748bb7623f61b7a28f62d322b3e3
#
_entry.id   482b748bb7623f61b7a28f62d322b3e3
#
_cell.length_a   1.000
_cell.length_b   1.000
_cell.length_c   1.000
_cell.angle_alpha   90.00
_cell.angle_beta   90.00
_cell.angle_gamma   90.00
#
_symmetry.space_group_name_H-M   'P 1'
#
loop_
_entity.id
_entity.type
_entity.pdbx_description
1 polymer ?
#
loop_
_entity_poly.entity_id
_entity_poly.type
_entity_poly.pdbx_seq_one_letter_code
_entity_poly.pdbx_strand_id
1 'polypeptide(L)'
;MDFSYIGEAGYDDDQKNITLINRMGLLNIGETAVDVGANHGGYTSFFASSVGAAGNVYCAEILPFTFSHLKTRFSNHSNITLLNMAISDSNGTESIYAGSSTETVNITGFGTTIDPVCKVGEVKSIKLDTLLEHEEQIAIIKIDVEGAELKVLDGMRQIADKTKALLIECHFQEDWPKIKKILLDDFGFQCYNVGREERINQDSPMPYQCLCWREDENNSI
;
A
#
# COMPACT_ATOMS: atom_id res chain seq x y z
N MET A 1 -8.41 11.29 -17.57
CA MET A 1 -7.65 11.20 -16.32
C MET A 1 -6.18 11.24 -16.70
N ASP A 2 -5.41 12.13 -16.07
CA ASP A 2 -3.99 12.24 -16.36
C ASP A 2 -3.23 11.33 -15.40
N PHE A 3 -2.78 10.17 -15.88
CA PHE A 3 -1.96 9.19 -15.14
C PHE A 3 -0.45 9.41 -15.36
N SER A 4 -0.04 10.57 -15.86
CA SER A 4 1.34 10.89 -16.25
C SER A 4 2.38 10.85 -15.13
N TYR A 5 2.00 10.50 -13.88
CA TYR A 5 2.86 10.47 -12.70
C TYR A 5 3.12 9.06 -12.15
N ILE A 6 2.69 8.00 -12.85
CA ILE A 6 3.10 6.64 -12.52
C ILE A 6 4.50 6.46 -13.08
N GLY A 7 5.47 6.14 -12.23
CA GLY A 7 6.90 6.11 -12.59
C GLY A 7 7.22 5.20 -13.78
N GLU A 8 8.18 5.58 -14.61
CA GLU A 8 8.49 4.88 -15.88
C GLU A 8 8.87 3.40 -15.69
N ALA A 9 9.44 2.99 -14.56
CA ALA A 9 9.88 1.62 -14.31
C ALA A 9 8.77 0.65 -13.84
N GLY A 10 7.67 1.18 -13.26
CA GLY A 10 6.53 0.38 -12.76
C GLY A 10 5.27 0.52 -13.62
N TYR A 11 5.30 1.34 -14.66
CA TYR A 11 4.10 1.73 -15.43
C TYR A 11 3.29 0.55 -15.96
N ASP A 12 3.94 -0.48 -16.50
CA ASP A 12 3.27 -1.66 -17.05
C ASP A 12 2.58 -2.50 -15.95
N ASP A 13 3.21 -2.64 -14.79
CA ASP A 13 2.66 -3.43 -13.68
C ASP A 13 1.53 -2.68 -12.97
N ASP A 14 1.63 -1.36 -12.80
CA ASP A 14 0.56 -0.52 -12.28
C ASP A 14 -0.69 -0.56 -13.16
N GLN A 15 -0.54 -0.52 -14.48
CA GLN A 15 -1.67 -0.66 -15.41
C GLN A 15 -2.31 -2.05 -15.33
N LYS A 16 -1.52 -3.10 -15.16
CA LYS A 16 -2.02 -4.46 -14.95
C LYS A 16 -2.77 -4.55 -13.62
N ASN A 17 -2.23 -4.00 -12.53
CA ASN A 17 -2.88 -3.95 -11.23
C ASN A 17 -4.25 -3.26 -11.31
N ILE A 18 -4.31 -2.06 -11.88
CA ILE A 18 -5.55 -1.29 -12.06
C ILE A 18 -6.57 -2.09 -12.90
N THR A 19 -6.10 -2.73 -13.97
CA THR A 19 -6.94 -3.57 -14.82
C THR A 19 -7.52 -4.76 -14.05
N LEU A 20 -6.71 -5.44 -13.24
CA LEU A 20 -7.15 -6.56 -12.42
C LEU A 20 -8.13 -6.12 -11.33
N ILE A 21 -7.82 -5.04 -10.60
CA ILE A 21 -8.70 -4.48 -9.56
C ILE A 21 -10.08 -4.18 -10.14
N ASN A 22 -10.14 -3.52 -11.31
CA ASN A 22 -11.40 -3.19 -11.99
C ASN A 22 -12.13 -4.46 -12.48
N ARG A 23 -11.42 -5.38 -13.13
CA ARG A 23 -12.01 -6.61 -13.69
C ARG A 23 -12.59 -7.50 -12.60
N MET A 24 -11.94 -7.56 -11.45
CA MET A 24 -12.38 -8.36 -10.32
C MET A 24 -13.41 -7.65 -9.42
N GLY A 25 -13.70 -6.37 -9.67
CA GLY A 25 -14.63 -5.60 -8.85
C GLY A 25 -14.15 -5.43 -7.40
N LEU A 26 -12.84 -5.33 -7.19
CA LEU A 26 -12.27 -5.24 -5.84
C LEU A 26 -12.47 -3.88 -5.19
N LEU A 27 -12.82 -2.86 -5.98
CA LEU A 27 -13.08 -1.51 -5.49
C LEU A 27 -14.26 -0.88 -6.24
N ASN A 28 -15.29 -0.46 -5.49
CA ASN A 28 -16.55 0.02 -6.01
C ASN A 28 -16.96 1.37 -5.39
N ILE A 29 -17.98 2.02 -5.97
CA ILE A 29 -18.53 3.28 -5.48
C ILE A 29 -19.02 3.13 -4.03
N GLY A 30 -18.65 4.09 -3.18
CA GLY A 30 -19.04 4.14 -1.77
C GLY A 30 -18.15 3.35 -0.82
N GLU A 31 -17.15 2.62 -1.34
CA GLU A 31 -16.25 1.81 -0.51
C GLU A 31 -15.07 2.63 0.04
N THR A 32 -14.33 2.05 0.99
CA THR A 32 -13.12 2.62 1.60
C THR A 32 -11.88 1.97 1.00
N ALA A 33 -10.92 2.80 0.59
CA ALA A 33 -9.61 2.39 0.11
C ALA A 33 -8.48 3.09 0.89
N VAL A 34 -7.30 2.48 0.93
CA VAL A 34 -6.12 3.00 1.64
C VAL A 34 -4.89 2.92 0.74
N ASP A 35 -4.15 4.03 0.67
CA ASP A 35 -2.89 4.15 -0.08
C ASP A 35 -1.76 4.44 0.91
N VAL A 36 -0.97 3.42 1.25
CA VAL A 36 0.16 3.49 2.18
C VAL A 36 1.45 3.61 1.38
N GLY A 37 2.15 4.73 1.56
CA GLY A 37 3.28 5.13 0.71
C GLY A 37 2.78 5.72 -0.61
N ALA A 38 1.95 6.76 -0.49
CA ALA A 38 1.23 7.32 -1.63
C ALA A 38 2.12 8.04 -2.65
N ASN A 39 3.32 8.45 -2.25
CA ASN A 39 4.26 9.19 -3.09
C ASN A 39 3.54 10.35 -3.81
N HIS A 40 3.53 10.40 -5.13
CA HIS A 40 2.85 11.45 -5.92
C HIS A 40 1.33 11.27 -6.03
N GLY A 41 0.73 10.23 -5.42
CA GLY A 41 -0.71 10.01 -5.34
C GLY A 41 -1.33 9.42 -6.62
N GLY A 42 -0.60 8.58 -7.34
CA GLY A 42 -1.12 7.86 -8.51
C GLY A 42 -2.28 6.95 -8.12
N TYR A 43 -2.05 6.03 -7.19
CA TYR A 43 -3.08 5.14 -6.69
C TYR A 43 -4.16 5.88 -5.90
N THR A 44 -3.80 6.90 -5.12
CA THR A 44 -4.80 7.76 -4.44
C THR A 44 -5.81 8.34 -5.44
N SER A 45 -5.35 8.83 -6.61
CA SER A 45 -6.25 9.35 -7.67
C SER A 45 -7.15 8.26 -8.26
N PHE A 46 -6.58 7.08 -8.51
CA PHE A 46 -7.33 5.94 -9.02
C PHE A 46 -8.41 5.51 -8.01
N PHE A 47 -8.04 5.34 -6.75
CA PHE A 47 -8.97 4.96 -5.69
C PHE A 47 -10.09 5.99 -5.50
N ALA A 48 -9.74 7.28 -5.41
CA ALA A 48 -10.74 8.35 -5.26
C ALA A 48 -11.74 8.39 -6.42
N SER A 49 -11.28 8.14 -7.65
CA SER A 49 -12.15 8.05 -8.82
C SER A 49 -13.06 6.82 -8.78
N SER A 50 -12.55 5.69 -8.30
CA SER A 50 -13.29 4.41 -8.23
C SER A 50 -14.35 4.43 -7.14
N VAL A 51 -14.04 4.95 -5.94
CA VAL A 51 -15.01 5.01 -4.84
C VAL A 51 -16.00 6.16 -4.98
N GLY A 52 -15.70 7.15 -5.80
CA GLY A 52 -16.56 8.33 -6.01
C GLY A 52 -16.75 9.17 -4.75
N ALA A 53 -17.66 10.14 -4.81
CA ALA A 53 -17.88 11.09 -3.70
C ALA A 53 -18.52 10.46 -2.44
N ALA A 54 -19.07 9.25 -2.55
CA ALA A 54 -19.70 8.53 -1.44
C ALA A 54 -18.72 7.60 -0.69
N GLY A 55 -17.54 7.34 -1.24
CA GLY A 55 -16.52 6.51 -0.62
C GLY A 55 -15.43 7.34 0.06
N ASN A 56 -14.48 6.66 0.69
CA ASN A 56 -13.36 7.28 1.41
C ASN A 56 -12.01 6.75 0.92
N VAL A 57 -11.00 7.62 0.89
CA VAL A 57 -9.61 7.23 0.62
C VAL A 57 -8.71 7.79 1.72
N TYR A 58 -8.00 6.91 2.42
CA TYR A 58 -6.92 7.28 3.32
C TYR A 58 -5.60 7.23 2.55
N CYS A 59 -4.85 8.33 2.60
CA CYS A 59 -3.61 8.51 1.84
C CYS A 59 -2.48 8.86 2.81
N ALA A 60 -1.54 7.96 3.03
CA ALA A 60 -0.42 8.15 3.95
C ALA A 60 0.90 8.31 3.20
N GLU A 61 1.64 9.38 3.55
CA GLU A 61 2.96 9.71 2.99
C GLU A 61 3.87 10.29 4.09
N ILE A 62 5.08 9.73 4.23
CA ILE A 62 6.00 10.11 5.31
C ILE A 62 6.79 11.37 5.00
N LEU A 63 7.17 11.61 3.73
CA LEU A 63 7.98 12.75 3.34
C LEU A 63 7.17 14.06 3.36
N PRO A 64 7.55 15.06 4.18
CA PRO A 64 6.82 16.32 4.25
C PRO A 64 6.75 17.06 2.91
N PHE A 65 7.80 16.95 2.09
CA PHE A 65 7.84 17.57 0.77
C PHE A 65 6.79 16.96 -0.18
N THR A 66 6.81 15.63 -0.33
CA THR A 66 5.86 14.88 -1.15
C THR A 66 4.43 15.06 -0.63
N PHE A 67 4.25 15.00 0.69
CA PHE A 67 2.96 15.27 1.34
C PHE A 67 2.41 16.67 1.04
N SER A 68 3.28 17.68 0.95
CA SER A 68 2.86 19.04 0.56
C SER A 68 2.30 19.09 -0.88
N HIS A 69 2.87 18.30 -1.79
CA HIS A 69 2.34 18.16 -3.15
C HIS A 69 0.98 17.46 -3.15
N LEU A 70 0.82 16.39 -2.35
CA LEU A 70 -0.48 15.71 -2.21
C LEU A 70 -1.57 16.65 -1.68
N LYS A 71 -1.27 17.51 -0.70
CA LYS A 71 -2.21 18.53 -0.21
C LYS A 71 -2.67 19.47 -1.30
N THR A 72 -1.76 19.89 -2.17
CA THR A 72 -2.09 20.77 -3.30
C THR A 72 -2.94 20.01 -4.33
N ARG A 73 -2.49 18.81 -4.72
CA ARG A 73 -3.16 17.97 -5.73
C ARG A 73 -4.59 17.61 -5.35
N PHE A 74 -4.81 17.27 -4.08
CA PHE A 74 -6.10 16.78 -3.59
C PHE A 74 -6.91 17.81 -2.80
N SER A 75 -6.56 19.10 -2.89
CA SER A 75 -7.20 20.20 -2.13
C SER A 75 -8.73 20.29 -2.32
N ASN A 76 -9.26 19.83 -3.44
CA ASN A 76 -10.68 19.86 -3.77
C ASN A 76 -11.40 18.50 -3.62
N HIS A 77 -10.74 17.50 -3.00
CA HIS A 77 -11.29 16.16 -2.84
C HIS A 77 -11.71 15.95 -1.38
N SER A 78 -13.01 16.07 -1.10
CA SER A 78 -13.55 15.92 0.26
C SER A 78 -13.57 14.47 0.76
N ASN A 79 -13.41 13.50 -0.14
CA ASN A 79 -13.38 12.06 0.14
C ASN A 79 -11.96 11.51 0.33
N ILE A 80 -10.92 12.37 0.38
CA ILE A 80 -9.53 11.95 0.62
C ILE A 80 -9.06 12.50 1.96
N THR A 81 -8.65 11.60 2.86
CA THR A 81 -7.99 11.92 4.12
C THR A 81 -6.49 11.81 3.96
N LEU A 82 -5.77 12.93 4.00
CA LEU A 82 -4.31 12.98 3.85
C LEU A 82 -3.62 12.91 5.21
N LEU A 83 -2.64 12.01 5.33
CA LEU A 83 -1.90 11.70 6.56
C LEU A 83 -0.39 11.84 6.33
N ASN A 84 0.26 12.83 6.98
CA ASN A 84 1.72 12.87 7.01
C ASN A 84 2.21 12.03 8.18
N MET A 85 2.13 10.72 8.03
CA MET A 85 2.41 9.73 9.06
C MET A 85 3.01 8.48 8.44
N ALA A 86 3.79 7.75 9.21
CA ALA A 86 4.15 6.38 8.90
C ALA A 86 3.01 5.44 9.31
N ILE A 87 2.68 4.50 8.47
CA ILE A 87 1.89 3.34 8.85
C ILE A 87 2.86 2.26 9.33
N SER A 88 2.65 1.76 10.55
CA SER A 88 3.62 0.91 11.25
C SER A 88 2.94 -0.11 12.18
N ASP A 89 3.74 -0.91 12.88
CA ASP A 89 3.31 -1.87 13.90
C ASP A 89 2.99 -1.23 15.26
N SER A 90 3.23 0.09 15.41
CA SER A 90 3.03 0.81 16.67
C SER A 90 2.54 2.24 16.46
N ASN A 91 1.76 2.74 17.41
CA ASN A 91 1.39 4.15 17.49
C ASN A 91 2.51 4.92 18.21
N GLY A 92 3.00 6.01 17.63
CA GLY A 92 4.08 6.79 18.24
C GLY A 92 4.86 7.63 17.28
N THR A 93 6.16 7.38 17.19
CA THR A 93 7.10 8.10 16.34
C THR A 93 8.11 7.11 15.75
N GLU A 94 8.34 7.20 14.45
CA GLU A 94 9.35 6.44 13.73
C GLU A 94 10.47 7.35 13.23
N SER A 95 11.68 6.81 13.15
CA SER A 95 12.80 7.50 12.50
C SER A 95 12.66 7.38 10.98
N ILE A 96 12.91 8.47 10.26
CA ILE A 96 12.95 8.45 8.80
C ILE A 96 14.41 8.30 8.36
N TYR A 97 14.63 7.41 7.41
CA TYR A 97 15.93 7.18 6.77
C TYR A 97 15.80 7.47 5.27
N ALA A 98 16.80 8.10 4.70
CA ALA A 98 16.86 8.40 3.28
C ALA A 98 18.21 8.03 2.69
N GLY A 99 18.19 7.51 1.48
CA GLY A 99 19.35 7.28 0.62
C GLY A 99 19.62 8.47 -0.29
N SER A 100 20.20 8.20 -1.46
CA SER A 100 20.57 9.21 -2.45
C SER A 100 19.35 9.73 -3.25
N SER A 101 18.24 9.03 -3.23
CA SER A 101 17.00 9.40 -3.94
C SER A 101 15.78 9.43 -3.00
N THR A 102 14.69 10.04 -3.47
CA THR A 102 13.40 10.01 -2.76
C THR A 102 12.73 8.63 -2.80
N GLU A 103 13.18 7.74 -3.67
CA GLU A 103 12.69 6.37 -3.78
C GLU A 103 13.26 5.45 -2.68
N THR A 104 14.33 5.88 -2.00
CA THR A 104 14.97 5.13 -0.92
C THR A 104 14.65 5.71 0.45
N VAL A 105 13.40 6.11 0.68
CA VAL A 105 12.98 6.68 1.97
C VAL A 105 12.10 5.71 2.72
N ASN A 106 12.55 5.29 3.92
CA ASN A 106 11.85 4.30 4.73
C ASN A 106 11.98 4.56 6.24
N ILE A 107 11.31 3.75 7.04
CA ILE A 107 11.35 3.79 8.52
C ILE A 107 12.14 2.63 9.13
N THR A 108 12.74 1.77 8.32
CA THR A 108 13.48 0.58 8.79
C THR A 108 14.98 0.82 8.88
N GLY A 109 15.50 1.85 8.20
CA GLY A 109 16.92 2.12 8.09
C GLY A 109 17.67 1.14 7.19
N PHE A 110 16.96 0.34 6.40
CA PHE A 110 17.58 -0.52 5.40
C PHE A 110 18.03 0.29 4.19
N GLY A 111 19.27 0.07 3.81
CA GLY A 111 19.87 0.58 2.59
C GLY A 111 20.81 -0.47 2.02
N THR A 112 21.33 -0.22 0.83
CA THR A 112 22.32 -1.09 0.19
C THR A 112 23.72 -0.54 0.39
N THR A 113 24.75 -1.34 0.07
CA THR A 113 26.13 -0.86 0.05
C THR A 113 26.36 0.20 -1.04
N ILE A 114 25.53 0.22 -2.08
CA ILE A 114 25.57 1.20 -3.18
C ILE A 114 24.77 2.47 -2.81
N ASP A 115 23.66 2.31 -2.09
CA ASP A 115 22.81 3.41 -1.61
C ASP A 115 22.56 3.26 -0.10
N PRO A 116 23.56 3.59 0.75
CA PRO A 116 23.39 3.56 2.19
C PRO A 116 22.44 4.66 2.64
N VAL A 117 21.52 4.35 3.56
CA VAL A 117 20.59 5.33 4.12
C VAL A 117 21.12 5.90 5.44
N CYS A 118 20.77 7.14 5.72
CA CYS A 118 21.02 7.78 7.01
C CYS A 118 19.73 8.36 7.59
N LYS A 119 19.68 8.45 8.93
CA LYS A 119 18.55 9.08 9.61
C LYS A 119 18.48 10.56 9.23
N VAL A 120 17.34 10.99 8.67
CA VAL A 120 17.10 12.37 8.23
C VAL A 120 16.02 13.08 9.06
N GLY A 121 15.26 12.35 9.88
CA GLY A 121 14.21 12.95 10.69
C GLY A 121 13.40 11.94 11.48
N GLU A 122 12.24 12.40 11.92
CA GLU A 122 11.23 11.61 12.60
C GLU A 122 9.84 11.96 12.07
N VAL A 123 8.93 10.99 12.09
CA VAL A 123 7.54 11.13 11.69
C VAL A 123 6.64 10.45 12.71
N LYS A 124 5.43 10.96 12.91
CA LYS A 124 4.41 10.24 13.69
C LYS A 124 4.07 8.92 13.02
N SER A 125 3.79 7.89 13.82
CA SER A 125 3.35 6.59 13.34
C SER A 125 1.99 6.20 13.91
N ILE A 126 1.24 5.42 13.14
CA ILE A 126 -0.05 4.86 13.53
C ILE A 126 -0.21 3.46 12.93
N LYS A 127 -0.86 2.57 13.68
CA LYS A 127 -1.33 1.28 13.16
C LYS A 127 -2.54 1.46 12.26
N LEU A 128 -2.67 0.66 11.22
CA LEU A 128 -3.92 0.57 10.46
C LEU A 128 -5.09 0.11 11.36
N ASP A 129 -4.83 -0.79 12.30
CA ASP A 129 -5.83 -1.21 13.30
C ASP A 129 -6.45 -0.04 14.07
N THR A 130 -5.63 0.98 14.40
CA THR A 130 -6.11 2.19 15.09
C THR A 130 -6.74 3.19 14.13
N LEU A 131 -6.12 3.42 12.98
CA LEU A 131 -6.59 4.37 11.98
C LEU A 131 -7.98 4.02 11.45
N LEU A 132 -8.23 2.73 11.24
CA LEU A 132 -9.42 2.21 10.57
C LEU A 132 -10.35 1.45 11.53
N GLU A 133 -10.25 1.68 12.84
CA GLU A 133 -11.05 0.97 13.83
C GLU A 133 -12.57 1.12 13.61
N HIS A 134 -12.99 2.29 13.11
CA HIS A 134 -14.40 2.62 12.85
C HIS A 134 -14.90 2.18 11.47
N GLU A 135 -14.02 1.75 10.57
CA GLU A 135 -14.44 1.24 9.26
C GLU A 135 -15.03 -0.16 9.41
N GLU A 136 -16.22 -0.38 8.90
CA GLU A 136 -16.87 -1.70 8.92
C GLU A 136 -16.22 -2.66 7.92
N GLN A 137 -15.82 -2.13 6.75
CA GLN A 137 -15.22 -2.88 5.66
C GLN A 137 -14.23 -2.01 4.89
N ILE A 138 -13.13 -2.61 4.46
CA ILE A 138 -12.08 -1.97 3.67
C ILE A 138 -11.96 -2.74 2.36
N ALA A 139 -12.20 -2.06 1.23
CA ALA A 139 -12.18 -2.72 -0.07
C ALA A 139 -10.76 -3.09 -0.49
N ILE A 140 -9.82 -2.15 -0.40
CA ILE A 140 -8.44 -2.40 -0.79
C ILE A 140 -7.47 -1.54 0.02
N ILE A 141 -6.31 -2.13 0.36
CA ILE A 141 -5.16 -1.41 0.90
C ILE A 141 -3.98 -1.64 -0.04
N LYS A 142 -3.40 -0.56 -0.59
CA LYS A 142 -2.09 -0.60 -1.24
C LYS A 142 -1.00 -0.38 -0.19
N ILE A 143 0.07 -1.16 -0.24
CA ILE A 143 1.25 -1.06 0.64
C ILE A 143 2.49 -1.01 -0.24
N ASP A 144 3.20 0.13 -0.17
CA ASP A 144 4.44 0.37 -0.90
C ASP A 144 5.27 1.35 -0.04
N VAL A 145 6.09 0.79 0.84
CA VAL A 145 6.73 1.51 1.95
C VAL A 145 8.24 1.26 2.06
N GLU A 146 8.84 0.85 0.93
CA GLU A 146 10.30 0.75 0.78
C GLU A 146 10.95 -0.10 1.89
N GLY A 147 10.34 -1.27 2.17
CA GLY A 147 10.88 -2.26 3.12
C GLY A 147 10.29 -2.23 4.53
N ALA A 148 9.20 -1.50 4.75
CA ALA A 148 8.47 -1.53 6.02
C ALA A 148 7.18 -2.37 5.95
N GLU A 149 7.02 -3.21 4.91
CA GLU A 149 5.81 -3.98 4.64
C GLU A 149 5.42 -4.87 5.82
N LEU A 150 6.39 -5.53 6.47
CA LEU A 150 6.14 -6.35 7.66
C LEU A 150 5.55 -5.54 8.81
N LYS A 151 6.04 -4.31 9.04
CA LYS A 151 5.49 -3.44 10.09
C LYS A 151 4.05 -3.04 9.78
N VAL A 152 3.75 -2.73 8.51
CA VAL A 152 2.37 -2.42 8.09
C VAL A 152 1.45 -3.61 8.30
N LEU A 153 1.86 -4.81 7.87
CA LEU A 153 1.10 -6.05 8.05
C LEU A 153 0.88 -6.40 9.52
N ASP A 154 1.89 -6.20 10.38
CA ASP A 154 1.75 -6.40 11.83
C ASP A 154 0.81 -5.36 12.47
N GLY A 155 0.74 -4.16 11.92
CA GLY A 155 -0.14 -3.08 12.36
C GLY A 155 -1.59 -3.18 11.88
N MET A 156 -1.96 -4.19 11.08
CA MET A 156 -3.31 -4.37 10.52
C MET A 156 -3.98 -5.70 10.90
N ARG A 157 -3.45 -6.42 11.88
CA ARG A 157 -3.93 -7.77 12.22
C ARG A 157 -5.38 -7.80 12.65
N GLN A 158 -5.90 -6.76 13.31
CA GLN A 158 -7.30 -6.71 13.75
C GLN A 158 -8.27 -6.33 12.63
N ILE A 159 -7.80 -5.57 11.63
CA ILE A 159 -8.63 -5.20 10.48
C ILE A 159 -8.49 -6.15 9.29
N ALA A 160 -7.59 -7.15 9.40
CA ALA A 160 -7.35 -8.09 8.30
C ALA A 160 -8.64 -8.78 7.83
N ASP A 161 -9.50 -9.20 8.77
CA ASP A 161 -10.75 -9.91 8.44
C ASP A 161 -11.80 -9.04 7.76
N LYS A 162 -11.76 -7.72 7.96
CA LYS A 162 -12.65 -6.77 7.29
C LYS A 162 -12.04 -6.13 6.03
N THR A 163 -10.82 -6.53 5.66
CA THR A 163 -10.13 -6.10 4.43
C THR A 163 -10.37 -7.12 3.32
N LYS A 164 -10.91 -6.68 2.17
CA LYS A 164 -11.21 -7.55 1.03
C LYS A 164 -9.98 -7.84 0.18
N ALA A 165 -9.13 -6.82 -0.07
CA ALA A 165 -7.97 -6.96 -0.93
C ALA A 165 -6.76 -6.17 -0.43
N LEU A 166 -5.56 -6.64 -0.80
CA LEU A 166 -4.28 -5.97 -0.61
C LEU A 166 -3.52 -5.94 -1.93
N LEU A 167 -2.88 -4.82 -2.22
CA LEU A 167 -1.85 -4.69 -3.24
C LEU A 167 -0.54 -4.34 -2.56
N ILE A 168 0.45 -5.23 -2.60
CA ILE A 168 1.71 -5.07 -1.89
C ILE A 168 2.87 -5.07 -2.89
N GLU A 169 3.74 -4.06 -2.78
CA GLU A 169 5.07 -4.07 -3.36
C GLU A 169 6.06 -4.67 -2.37
N CYS A 170 6.89 -5.62 -2.82
CA CYS A 170 7.81 -6.37 -1.96
C CYS A 170 9.26 -5.96 -2.28
N HIS A 171 9.96 -5.38 -1.29
CA HIS A 171 11.27 -4.80 -1.51
C HIS A 171 12.43 -5.71 -1.08
N PHE A 172 12.26 -6.52 -0.03
CA PHE A 172 13.35 -7.33 0.53
C PHE A 172 13.06 -8.83 0.46
N GLN A 173 13.98 -9.55 -0.21
CA GLN A 173 13.89 -11.00 -0.38
C GLN A 173 13.86 -11.77 0.97
N GLU A 174 14.55 -11.27 1.98
CA GLU A 174 14.61 -11.86 3.32
C GLU A 174 13.28 -11.78 4.08
N ASP A 175 12.45 -10.80 3.78
CA ASP A 175 11.14 -10.61 4.42
C ASP A 175 10.04 -11.43 3.75
N TRP A 176 10.25 -11.83 2.50
CA TRP A 176 9.22 -12.52 1.73
C TRP A 176 8.66 -13.79 2.39
N PRO A 177 9.44 -14.68 3.02
CA PRO A 177 8.87 -15.85 3.69
C PRO A 177 7.87 -15.48 4.80
N LYS A 178 8.12 -14.40 5.54
CA LYS A 178 7.23 -13.91 6.60
C LYS A 178 6.01 -13.22 6.02
N ILE A 179 6.19 -12.33 5.03
CA ILE A 179 5.10 -11.65 4.31
C ILE A 179 4.15 -12.69 3.73
N LYS A 180 4.68 -13.66 3.00
CA LYS A 180 3.91 -14.75 2.38
C LYS A 180 3.11 -15.54 3.42
N LYS A 181 3.74 -15.90 4.55
CA LYS A 181 3.04 -16.59 5.64
C LYS A 181 1.88 -15.76 6.20
N ILE A 182 2.10 -14.46 6.46
CA ILE A 182 1.06 -13.56 6.95
C ILE A 182 -0.10 -13.49 5.95
N LEU A 183 0.18 -13.31 4.67
CA LEU A 183 -0.85 -13.17 3.65
C LEU A 183 -1.67 -14.45 3.45
N LEU A 184 -0.99 -15.60 3.30
CA LEU A 184 -1.64 -16.87 2.95
C LEU A 184 -2.22 -17.58 4.18
N ASP A 185 -1.43 -17.69 5.26
CA ASP A 185 -1.79 -18.52 6.42
C ASP A 185 -2.51 -17.73 7.51
N ASP A 186 -1.98 -16.55 7.89
CA ASP A 186 -2.52 -15.79 9.02
C ASP A 186 -3.78 -15.00 8.58
N PHE A 187 -3.75 -14.35 7.39
CA PHE A 187 -4.86 -13.55 6.87
C PHE A 187 -5.80 -14.32 5.93
N GLY A 188 -5.35 -15.45 5.37
CA GLY A 188 -6.16 -16.30 4.52
C GLY A 188 -6.49 -15.70 3.15
N PHE A 189 -5.62 -14.84 2.61
CA PHE A 189 -5.78 -14.32 1.27
C PHE A 189 -5.34 -15.32 0.21
N GLN A 190 -5.96 -15.24 -0.96
CA GLN A 190 -5.38 -15.74 -2.20
C GLN A 190 -4.52 -14.65 -2.81
N CYS A 191 -3.32 -14.97 -3.26
CA CYS A 191 -2.37 -13.98 -3.78
C CYS A 191 -1.93 -14.35 -5.21
N TYR A 192 -1.68 -13.31 -6.00
CA TYR A 192 -1.31 -13.39 -7.41
C TYR A 192 -0.11 -12.52 -7.70
N ASN A 193 0.90 -13.09 -8.34
CA ASN A 193 2.06 -12.37 -8.85
C ASN A 193 1.67 -11.70 -10.17
N VAL A 194 1.48 -10.39 -10.16
CA VAL A 194 0.99 -9.64 -11.32
C VAL A 194 1.99 -9.64 -12.47
N GLY A 195 3.28 -9.53 -12.18
CA GLY A 195 4.34 -9.53 -13.19
C GLY A 195 4.49 -10.86 -13.94
N ARG A 196 4.30 -11.99 -13.23
CA ARG A 196 4.40 -13.35 -13.80
C ARG A 196 3.07 -13.96 -14.20
N GLU A 197 1.97 -13.30 -13.86
CA GLU A 197 0.61 -13.78 -14.14
C GLU A 197 0.33 -15.18 -13.57
N GLU A 198 0.78 -15.43 -12.33
CA GLU A 198 0.64 -16.72 -11.65
C GLU A 198 0.15 -16.60 -10.19
N ARG A 199 -0.60 -17.59 -9.71
CA ARG A 199 -0.99 -17.67 -8.30
C ARG A 199 0.22 -17.92 -7.42
N ILE A 200 0.25 -17.24 -6.26
CA ILE A 200 1.29 -17.40 -5.24
C ILE A 200 0.90 -18.56 -4.31
N ASN A 201 1.85 -19.44 -4.04
CA ASN A 201 1.76 -20.52 -3.07
C ASN A 201 3.00 -20.53 -2.16
N GLN A 202 3.11 -21.53 -1.27
CA GLN A 202 4.21 -21.60 -0.29
C GLN A 202 5.61 -21.69 -0.94
N ASP A 203 5.73 -22.25 -2.14
CA ASP A 203 7.02 -22.39 -2.86
C ASP A 203 7.33 -21.23 -3.78
N SER A 204 6.40 -20.28 -3.95
CA SER A 204 6.57 -19.15 -4.88
C SER A 204 7.70 -18.22 -4.44
N PRO A 205 8.57 -17.79 -5.36
CA PRO A 205 9.57 -16.77 -5.11
C PRO A 205 8.90 -15.41 -4.85
N MET A 206 9.67 -14.45 -4.32
CA MET A 206 9.20 -13.10 -4.09
C MET A 206 8.76 -12.45 -5.43
N PRO A 207 7.53 -11.92 -5.50
CA PRO A 207 7.10 -11.04 -6.59
C PRO A 207 7.64 -9.63 -6.36
N TYR A 208 7.66 -8.81 -7.39
CA TYR A 208 7.81 -7.36 -7.22
C TYR A 208 6.53 -6.79 -6.61
N GLN A 209 5.38 -7.12 -7.20
CA GLN A 209 4.07 -6.76 -6.68
C GLN A 209 3.16 -7.97 -6.59
N CYS A 210 2.37 -8.06 -5.54
CA CYS A 210 1.33 -9.07 -5.44
C CYS A 210 -0.03 -8.45 -5.10
N LEU A 211 -1.05 -8.90 -5.85
CA LEU A 211 -2.45 -8.61 -5.58
C LEU A 211 -3.03 -9.79 -4.78
N CYS A 212 -3.58 -9.51 -3.61
CA CYS A 212 -4.17 -10.49 -2.72
C CYS A 212 -5.64 -10.15 -2.48
N TRP A 213 -6.52 -11.15 -2.40
CA TRP A 213 -7.96 -10.96 -2.16
C TRP A 213 -8.55 -12.14 -1.38
N ARG A 214 -9.72 -11.90 -0.78
CA ARG A 214 -10.54 -12.98 -0.21
C ARG A 214 -11.44 -13.57 -1.30
N GLU A 215 -11.61 -14.88 -1.31
CA GLU A 215 -12.60 -15.51 -2.19
C GLU A 215 -14.01 -15.09 -1.75
N ASP A 216 -14.67 -14.34 -2.61
CA ASP A 216 -16.12 -14.23 -2.67
C ASP A 216 -16.60 -15.06 -3.85
N GLU A 217 -17.84 -15.59 -3.81
CA GLU A 217 -18.41 -16.44 -4.88
C GLU A 217 -18.35 -15.78 -6.28
N ASN A 218 -18.07 -14.48 -6.36
CA ASN A 218 -18.02 -13.69 -7.59
C ASN A 218 -16.59 -13.31 -8.06
N ASN A 219 -15.53 -13.61 -7.29
CA ASN A 219 -14.17 -13.18 -7.57
C ASN A 219 -13.26 -14.37 -7.91
N SER A 220 -13.36 -14.94 -9.10
CA SER A 220 -12.41 -15.94 -9.61
C SER A 220 -11.62 -15.38 -10.80
N ILE A 221 -10.28 -15.51 -10.75
CA ILE A 221 -9.39 -15.28 -11.91
C ILE A 221 -9.39 -16.52 -12.79
#